data_e23bab8b4954b380092fb3cef5356cea
#
_entry.id   e23bab8b4954b380092fb3cef5356cea
#
_cell.length_a   1.000
_cell.length_b   1.000
_cell.length_c   1.000
_cell.angle_alpha   90.00
_cell.angle_beta   90.00
_cell.angle_gamma   90.00
#
_symmetry.space_group_name_H-M   'P 1'
#
loop_
_entity.id
_entity.type
_entity.pdbx_description
1 polymer ?
#
loop_
_entity_poly.entity_id
_entity_poly.type
_entity_poly.pdbx_seq_one_letter_code
_entity_poly.pdbx_strand_id
1 'polypeptide(L)'
;MDSFYRCIRTHVPTAAVNKVSLAVFCGRRKDDSLNYNVFGNEVKQEVEKLLGTEVRVELRQITKNNGIILDGICILEKGCNVSPTIYLEEFYREYKNGMSLREIASRICEVYEKRCRGIPFSLEYFLDFEKMKERIFCKLINWELNKELLNEVPNIPCLDLAVVFVCAVENEEFGNGSILVREEHRKLWRVSKELLYEYARENTFRLRPFELKSMEELIEDMVEPEEKKLLKEIPMYVLSNQKRVFGAAGLLYDRILSDAGVRLEDDFYVLPSSVHEVILVPDHVAGSEKELRTMVHEVNHTQVEPEEILSESVYHYDRKKHSLSIC
;
A
#
# COMPACT_ATOMS: atom_id res chain seq x y z
N MET A 1 -28.05 5.05 -8.91
CA MET A 1 -26.64 5.42 -9.08
C MET A 1 -26.16 6.44 -8.04
N ASP A 2 -26.82 7.58 -7.84
CA ASP A 2 -26.41 8.58 -6.82
C ASP A 2 -26.27 8.01 -5.40
N SER A 3 -27.17 7.10 -5.00
CA SER A 3 -27.14 6.44 -3.69
C SER A 3 -25.96 5.48 -3.53
N PHE A 4 -25.55 4.84 -4.63
CA PHE A 4 -24.41 3.94 -4.71
C PHE A 4 -23.08 4.68 -4.54
N TYR A 5 -22.90 5.81 -5.26
CA TYR A 5 -21.76 6.70 -5.09
C TYR A 5 -21.64 7.25 -3.65
N ARG A 6 -22.78 7.48 -3.02
CA ARG A 6 -22.81 7.96 -1.63
C ARG A 6 -22.32 6.89 -0.65
N CYS A 7 -22.66 5.62 -0.87
CA CYS A 7 -22.24 4.50 -0.03
C CYS A 7 -20.73 4.21 -0.17
N ILE A 8 -20.19 4.22 -1.39
CA ILE A 8 -18.74 4.06 -1.61
C ILE A 8 -17.97 5.23 -0.99
N ARG A 9 -18.47 6.46 -1.09
CA ARG A 9 -17.83 7.65 -0.50
C ARG A 9 -17.68 7.59 1.01
N THR A 10 -18.55 6.87 1.71
CA THR A 10 -18.58 6.90 3.18
C THR A 10 -18.04 5.63 3.83
N HIS A 11 -17.94 4.49 3.11
CA HIS A 11 -17.82 3.19 3.75
C HIS A 11 -16.85 2.19 3.09
N VAL A 12 -16.11 2.57 2.02
CA VAL A 12 -15.03 1.69 1.57
C VAL A 12 -13.94 1.73 2.63
N PRO A 13 -13.68 0.64 3.36
CA PRO A 13 -12.57 0.61 4.29
C PRO A 13 -11.29 0.59 3.44
N THR A 14 -10.69 1.74 3.20
CA THR A 14 -9.24 1.76 3.01
C THR A 14 -8.67 0.96 4.15
N ALA A 15 -7.96 -0.10 3.83
CA ALA A 15 -7.47 -1.09 4.78
C ALA A 15 -7.18 -0.43 6.13
N ALA A 16 -7.77 -0.94 7.21
CA ALA A 16 -7.57 -0.43 8.56
C ALA A 16 -6.12 -0.66 8.99
N VAL A 17 -5.23 -0.01 8.27
CA VAL A 17 -3.86 0.20 8.66
C VAL A 17 -3.88 1.46 9.49
N ASN A 18 -3.84 1.25 10.82
CA ASN A 18 -3.53 2.25 11.81
C ASN A 18 -4.01 3.65 11.42
N LYS A 19 -5.11 4.11 12.03
CA LYS A 19 -5.60 5.48 11.97
C LYS A 19 -4.45 6.50 11.96
N VAL A 20 -3.95 6.84 10.77
CA VAL A 20 -3.16 8.02 10.52
C VAL A 20 -3.45 8.46 9.09
N SER A 21 -4.37 9.39 9.01
CA SER A 21 -4.59 10.36 7.94
C SER A 21 -5.36 10.00 6.69
N LEU A 22 -6.60 10.50 6.65
CA LEU A 22 -7.20 11.05 5.42
C LEU A 22 -6.40 12.30 5.00
N ALA A 23 -5.56 12.20 4.01
CA ALA A 23 -4.90 13.35 3.41
C ALA A 23 -5.52 13.65 2.05
N VAL A 24 -6.32 14.70 2.00
CA VAL A 24 -6.67 15.34 0.73
C VAL A 24 -5.39 15.94 0.15
N PHE A 25 -4.85 15.30 -0.88
CA PHE A 25 -3.68 15.81 -1.60
C PHE A 25 -4.09 17.01 -2.46
N CYS A 26 -4.02 18.20 -1.90
CA CYS A 26 -4.05 19.43 -2.68
C CYS A 26 -2.61 19.69 -3.15
N GLY A 27 -2.38 19.68 -4.48
CA GLY A 27 -1.05 19.93 -5.06
C GLY A 27 -0.35 21.10 -4.39
N ARG A 28 0.88 20.89 -3.94
CA ARG A 28 1.69 21.92 -3.25
C ARG A 28 1.83 23.16 -4.14
N ARG A 29 1.37 24.29 -3.67
CA ARG A 29 1.72 25.59 -4.26
C ARG A 29 3.22 25.83 -4.01
N LYS A 30 3.89 26.52 -4.95
CA LYS A 30 5.34 26.83 -4.87
C LYS A 30 5.75 27.50 -3.52
N ASP A 31 4.84 28.22 -2.90
CA ASP A 31 5.02 28.91 -1.62
C ASP A 31 4.98 27.92 -0.43
N ASP A 32 4.18 26.86 -0.50
CA ASP A 32 4.11 25.83 0.52
C ASP A 32 5.36 24.93 0.55
N SER A 33 6.06 24.77 -0.59
CA SER A 33 7.28 23.95 -0.65
C SER A 33 8.46 24.60 0.09
N LEU A 34 8.57 25.94 0.04
CA LEU A 34 9.63 26.68 0.74
C LEU A 34 9.42 26.60 2.26
N ASN A 35 8.19 26.79 2.72
CA ASN A 35 7.82 26.67 4.13
C ASN A 35 8.01 25.23 4.67
N TYR A 36 7.72 24.22 3.85
CA TYR A 36 7.88 22.82 4.21
C TYR A 36 9.35 22.41 4.39
N ASN A 37 10.24 22.87 3.50
CA ASN A 37 11.68 22.60 3.63
C ASN A 37 12.28 23.26 4.87
N VAL A 38 11.85 24.48 5.20
CA VAL A 38 12.25 25.17 6.44
C VAL A 38 11.76 24.38 7.65
N PHE A 39 10.49 24.00 7.66
CA PHE A 39 9.90 23.16 8.70
C PHE A 39 10.70 21.87 8.93
N GLY A 40 11.03 21.11 7.88
CA GLY A 40 11.79 19.87 8.00
C GLY A 40 13.15 20.09 8.69
N ASN A 41 13.88 21.15 8.30
CA ASN A 41 15.16 21.47 8.91
C ASN A 41 15.03 21.92 10.39
N GLU A 42 14.03 22.73 10.71
CA GLU A 42 13.78 23.18 12.07
C GLU A 42 13.37 22.02 12.99
N VAL A 43 12.46 21.15 12.53
CA VAL A 43 12.06 19.92 13.24
C VAL A 43 13.27 19.01 13.47
N LYS A 44 14.11 18.79 12.44
CA LYS A 44 15.34 18.03 12.58
C LYS A 44 16.21 18.56 13.72
N GLN A 45 16.44 19.88 13.76
CA GLN A 45 17.24 20.52 14.82
C GLN A 45 16.63 20.32 16.21
N GLU A 46 15.30 20.44 16.35
CA GLU A 46 14.62 20.21 17.62
C GLU A 46 14.70 18.73 18.06
N VAL A 47 14.57 17.78 17.13
CA VAL A 47 14.75 16.34 17.41
C VAL A 47 16.21 16.05 17.84
N GLU A 48 17.20 16.63 17.17
CA GLU A 48 18.64 16.50 17.56
C GLU A 48 18.88 17.03 18.98
N LYS A 49 18.26 18.16 19.36
CA LYS A 49 18.38 18.71 20.73
C LYS A 49 17.75 17.80 21.79
N LEU A 50 16.62 17.14 21.46
CA LEU A 50 15.93 16.27 22.41
C LEU A 50 16.65 14.91 22.60
N LEU A 51 17.19 14.33 21.54
CA LEU A 51 17.82 13.01 21.58
C LEU A 51 19.32 13.05 21.91
N GLY A 52 19.96 14.22 21.80
CA GLY A 52 21.37 14.41 22.11
C GLY A 52 22.32 13.82 21.08
N THR A 53 23.59 13.60 21.47
CA THR A 53 24.71 13.26 20.56
C THR A 53 24.88 11.77 20.27
N GLU A 54 24.06 10.92 20.87
CA GLU A 54 24.16 9.46 20.69
C GLU A 54 23.47 8.97 19.40
N VAL A 55 22.71 9.84 18.75
CA VAL A 55 22.01 9.57 17.50
C VAL A 55 22.41 10.57 16.42
N ARG A 56 22.28 10.14 15.17
CA ARG A 56 22.39 10.99 13.98
C ARG A 56 21.00 11.13 13.34
N VAL A 57 20.53 12.35 13.18
CA VAL A 57 19.25 12.64 12.56
C VAL A 57 19.45 13.10 11.11
N GLU A 58 18.84 12.43 10.16
CA GLU A 58 18.93 12.76 8.73
C GLU A 58 17.54 13.04 8.16
N LEU A 59 17.45 14.09 7.35
CA LEU A 59 16.33 14.30 6.44
C LEU A 59 16.59 13.54 5.15
N ARG A 60 15.61 12.77 4.69
CA ARG A 60 15.68 12.02 3.45
C ARG A 60 14.40 12.18 2.65
N GLN A 61 14.55 12.29 1.35
CA GLN A 61 13.44 12.15 0.41
C GLN A 61 13.34 10.68 0.01
N ILE A 62 12.15 10.13 0.17
CA ILE A 62 11.86 8.73 -0.12
C ILE A 62 10.86 8.69 -1.27
N THR A 63 11.26 8.11 -2.39
CA THR A 63 10.35 7.81 -3.49
C THR A 63 9.52 6.58 -3.13
N LYS A 64 8.22 6.79 -3.03
CA LYS A 64 7.21 5.76 -2.82
C LYS A 64 6.69 5.22 -4.15
N ASN A 65 5.73 4.30 -4.06
CA ASN A 65 4.96 3.83 -5.21
C ASN A 65 4.31 5.01 -5.95
N ASN A 66 4.16 4.86 -7.27
CA ASN A 66 3.58 5.87 -8.18
C ASN A 66 4.37 7.19 -8.22
N GLY A 67 5.69 7.15 -7.96
CA GLY A 67 6.56 8.32 -8.01
C GLY A 67 6.28 9.38 -6.93
N ILE A 68 5.50 9.05 -5.91
CA ILE A 68 5.24 9.96 -4.79
C ILE A 68 6.52 10.13 -3.97
N ILE A 69 6.91 11.38 -3.75
CA ILE A 69 8.08 11.73 -2.95
C ILE A 69 7.62 12.23 -1.59
N LEU A 70 8.04 11.55 -0.54
CA LEU A 70 7.79 11.93 0.84
C LEU A 70 9.11 12.31 1.52
N ASP A 71 9.06 13.35 2.34
CA ASP A 71 10.18 13.71 3.19
C ASP A 71 10.07 13.02 4.55
N GLY A 72 11.18 12.51 5.05
CA GLY A 72 11.18 11.81 6.31
C GLY A 72 12.44 12.04 7.14
N ILE A 73 12.30 11.81 8.44
CA ILE A 73 13.39 11.79 9.40
C ILE A 73 13.82 10.35 9.65
N CYS A 74 15.11 10.09 9.46
CA CYS A 74 15.78 8.86 9.88
C CYS A 74 16.64 9.16 11.11
N ILE A 75 16.45 8.42 12.19
CA ILE A 75 17.21 8.56 13.45
C ILE A 75 18.09 7.33 13.60
N LEU A 76 19.40 7.51 13.40
CA LEU A 76 20.40 6.45 13.38
C LEU A 76 21.16 6.42 14.71
N GLU A 77 21.10 5.31 15.42
CA GLU A 77 21.92 5.06 16.61
C GLU A 77 23.38 4.77 16.22
N LYS A 78 24.31 5.00 17.13
CA LYS A 78 25.71 4.63 16.93
C LYS A 78 25.86 3.14 16.66
N GLY A 79 26.47 2.82 15.53
CA GLY A 79 26.68 1.42 15.11
C GLY A 79 25.50 0.80 14.35
N CYS A 80 24.38 1.50 14.21
CA CYS A 80 23.23 1.08 13.40
C CYS A 80 23.26 1.74 12.02
N ASN A 81 23.17 0.92 10.97
CA ASN A 81 23.16 1.39 9.58
C ASN A 81 21.74 1.42 8.98
N VAL A 82 20.74 1.02 9.74
CA VAL A 82 19.32 0.95 9.33
C VAL A 82 18.48 1.66 10.36
N SER A 83 17.58 2.51 9.88
CA SER A 83 16.57 3.17 10.70
C SER A 83 15.28 3.26 9.89
N PRO A 84 14.13 2.98 10.51
CA PRO A 84 12.85 3.33 9.92
C PRO A 84 12.76 4.82 9.63
N THR A 85 12.00 5.17 8.58
CA THR A 85 11.74 6.56 8.23
C THR A 85 10.43 7.03 8.86
N ILE A 86 10.48 8.13 9.57
CA ILE A 86 9.29 8.83 10.12
C ILE A 86 8.93 9.92 9.13
N TYR A 87 7.79 9.78 8.44
CA TYR A 87 7.34 10.72 7.41
C TYR A 87 6.82 12.02 8.03
N LEU A 88 7.12 13.15 7.39
CA LEU A 88 6.87 14.48 7.94
C LEU A 88 5.55 15.13 7.51
N GLU A 89 4.84 14.58 6.55
CA GLU A 89 3.65 15.18 5.94
C GLU A 89 2.54 15.43 6.97
N GLU A 90 2.31 14.46 7.85
CA GLU A 90 1.30 14.60 8.91
C GLU A 90 1.70 15.64 9.95
N PHE A 91 2.95 15.59 10.39
CA PHE A 91 3.50 16.56 11.34
C PHE A 91 3.50 17.99 10.80
N TYR A 92 3.70 18.15 9.49
CA TYR A 92 3.57 19.46 8.86
C TYR A 92 2.14 19.98 8.87
N ARG A 93 1.14 19.11 8.67
CA ARG A 93 -0.27 19.50 8.78
C ARG A 93 -0.60 19.94 10.21
N GLU A 94 -0.12 19.23 11.22
CA GLU A 94 -0.30 19.61 12.62
C GLU A 94 0.37 20.95 12.93
N TYR A 95 1.57 21.20 12.40
CA TYR A 95 2.26 22.48 12.49
C TYR A 95 1.43 23.63 11.87
N LYS A 96 0.86 23.40 10.68
CA LYS A 96 -0.03 24.39 10.02
C LYS A 96 -1.31 24.64 10.82
N ASN A 97 -1.74 23.68 11.62
CA ASN A 97 -2.89 23.79 12.53
C ASN A 97 -2.52 24.41 13.90
N GLY A 98 -1.27 24.87 14.07
CA GLY A 98 -0.84 25.63 15.25
C GLY A 98 -0.04 24.86 16.29
N MET A 99 0.31 23.58 16.04
CA MET A 99 1.21 22.84 16.93
C MET A 99 2.63 23.42 16.84
N SER A 100 3.30 23.59 17.96
CA SER A 100 4.68 24.11 17.98
C SER A 100 5.69 23.10 17.48
N LEU A 101 6.82 23.56 16.94
CA LEU A 101 7.93 22.70 16.50
C LEU A 101 8.44 21.78 17.61
N ARG A 102 8.47 22.27 18.85
CA ARG A 102 8.92 21.49 20.00
C ARG A 102 7.96 20.34 20.35
N GLU A 103 6.65 20.57 20.28
CA GLU A 103 5.65 19.52 20.47
C GLU A 103 5.74 18.46 19.35
N ILE A 104 5.90 18.90 18.11
CA ILE A 104 6.11 18.01 16.97
C ILE A 104 7.37 17.17 17.15
N ALA A 105 8.51 17.79 17.49
CA ALA A 105 9.74 17.08 17.75
C ALA A 105 9.60 16.05 18.89
N SER A 106 8.89 16.40 19.97
CA SER A 106 8.60 15.48 21.06
C SER A 106 7.79 14.26 20.60
N ARG A 107 6.77 14.46 19.74
CA ARG A 107 5.98 13.37 19.18
C ARG A 107 6.79 12.49 18.22
N ILE A 108 7.67 13.08 17.42
CA ILE A 108 8.60 12.30 16.57
C ILE A 108 9.52 11.46 17.45
N CYS A 109 10.07 12.01 18.54
CA CYS A 109 10.86 11.24 19.49
C CYS A 109 10.06 10.13 20.16
N GLU A 110 8.80 10.34 20.50
CA GLU A 110 7.92 9.27 21.02
C GLU A 110 7.67 8.15 20.01
N VAL A 111 7.44 8.51 18.73
CA VAL A 111 7.31 7.52 17.64
C VAL A 111 8.60 6.73 17.49
N TYR A 112 9.73 7.42 17.52
CA TYR A 112 11.04 6.77 17.46
C TYR A 112 11.26 5.80 18.61
N GLU A 113 11.06 6.24 19.85
CA GLU A 113 11.25 5.41 21.04
C GLU A 113 10.32 4.18 21.06
N LYS A 114 9.07 4.35 20.64
CA LYS A 114 8.07 3.27 20.67
C LYS A 114 8.15 2.31 19.51
N ARG A 115 8.62 2.75 18.33
CA ARG A 115 8.49 1.98 17.08
C ARG A 115 9.79 1.74 16.33
N CYS A 116 10.85 2.48 16.63
CA CYS A 116 12.08 2.47 15.83
C CYS A 116 13.31 2.06 16.62
N ARG A 117 13.33 2.39 17.93
CA ARG A 117 14.49 2.13 18.77
C ARG A 117 14.64 0.64 19.04
N GLY A 118 15.89 0.14 18.90
CA GLY A 118 16.21 -1.24 19.22
C GLY A 118 15.62 -2.28 18.27
N ILE A 119 15.16 -1.89 17.06
CA ILE A 119 14.72 -2.89 16.07
C ILE A 119 15.93 -3.79 15.76
N PRO A 120 15.85 -5.09 16.06
CA PRO A 120 16.92 -6.02 15.75
C PRO A 120 16.90 -6.35 14.26
N PHE A 121 17.24 -5.36 13.40
CA PHE A 121 17.47 -5.61 12.00
C PHE A 121 18.93 -6.05 11.81
N SER A 122 19.13 -7.34 11.70
CA SER A 122 20.44 -7.87 11.35
C SER A 122 20.67 -7.73 9.85
N LEU A 123 21.60 -6.87 9.46
CA LEU A 123 22.02 -6.75 8.07
C LEU A 123 22.56 -8.11 7.55
N GLU A 124 23.27 -8.86 8.39
CA GLU A 124 23.77 -10.21 8.05
C GLU A 124 22.62 -11.17 7.74
N TYR A 125 21.52 -11.08 8.50
CA TYR A 125 20.32 -11.86 8.23
C TYR A 125 19.68 -11.50 6.89
N PHE A 126 19.59 -10.20 6.57
CA PHE A 126 19.03 -9.71 5.31
C PHE A 126 19.90 -10.08 4.10
N LEU A 127 21.22 -10.12 4.27
CA LEU A 127 22.14 -10.50 3.19
C LEU A 127 22.14 -11.99 2.86
N ASP A 128 21.58 -12.82 3.74
CA ASP A 128 21.48 -14.27 3.56
C ASP A 128 20.15 -14.65 2.86
N PHE A 129 20.21 -15.00 1.58
CA PHE A 129 19.03 -15.36 0.81
C PHE A 129 18.26 -16.54 1.41
N GLU A 130 18.97 -17.55 1.93
CA GLU A 130 18.33 -18.74 2.51
C GLU A 130 17.42 -18.37 3.70
N LYS A 131 17.79 -17.33 4.46
CA LYS A 131 16.97 -16.80 5.56
C LYS A 131 15.87 -15.89 5.08
N MET A 132 16.09 -15.14 3.98
CA MET A 132 15.14 -14.16 3.47
C MET A 132 14.09 -14.76 2.56
N LYS A 133 14.40 -15.83 1.81
CA LYS A 133 13.50 -16.39 0.79
C LYS A 133 12.08 -16.69 1.28
N GLU A 134 11.93 -17.15 2.55
CA GLU A 134 10.62 -17.43 3.16
C GLU A 134 9.82 -16.18 3.54
N ARG A 135 10.42 -14.99 3.44
CA ARG A 135 9.83 -13.70 3.81
C ARG A 135 9.59 -12.78 2.61
N ILE A 136 9.84 -13.27 1.40
CA ILE A 136 9.64 -12.51 0.17
C ILE A 136 8.22 -12.74 -0.32
N PHE A 137 7.51 -11.64 -0.64
CA PHE A 137 6.12 -11.65 -1.10
C PHE A 137 5.97 -10.83 -2.38
N CYS A 138 4.96 -11.16 -3.18
CA CYS A 138 4.55 -10.37 -4.33
C CYS A 138 3.79 -9.12 -3.89
N LYS A 139 4.06 -8.01 -4.56
CA LYS A 139 3.27 -6.80 -4.55
C LYS A 139 2.99 -6.38 -5.98
N LEU A 140 1.74 -6.04 -6.31
CA LEU A 140 1.39 -5.41 -7.57
C LEU A 140 1.51 -3.90 -7.46
N ILE A 141 2.04 -3.26 -8.49
CA ILE A 141 2.11 -1.81 -8.64
C ILE A 141 1.79 -1.42 -10.07
N ASN A 142 1.40 -0.17 -10.28
CA ASN A 142 1.17 0.37 -11.62
C ASN A 142 2.45 0.39 -12.44
N TRP A 143 2.40 -0.04 -13.71
CA TRP A 143 3.57 -0.03 -14.59
C TRP A 143 4.00 1.38 -14.99
N GLU A 144 3.05 2.15 -15.52
CA GLU A 144 3.34 3.49 -16.10
C GLU A 144 3.81 4.49 -15.03
N LEU A 145 3.13 4.52 -13.88
CA LEU A 145 3.45 5.44 -12.80
C LEU A 145 4.77 5.10 -12.08
N ASN A 146 5.30 3.89 -12.29
CA ASN A 146 6.51 3.41 -11.62
C ASN A 146 7.67 3.12 -12.58
N LYS A 147 7.67 3.63 -13.81
CA LYS A 147 8.71 3.35 -14.82
C LYS A 147 10.14 3.55 -14.30
N GLU A 148 10.39 4.63 -13.57
CA GLU A 148 11.71 4.91 -13.01
C GLU A 148 12.08 3.88 -11.94
N LEU A 149 11.17 3.60 -11.02
CA LEU A 149 11.35 2.60 -9.97
C LEU A 149 11.61 1.20 -10.55
N LEU A 150 10.88 0.83 -11.62
CA LEU A 150 11.00 -0.48 -12.26
C LEU A 150 12.37 -0.73 -12.91
N ASN A 151 13.16 0.32 -13.18
CA ASN A 151 14.56 0.17 -13.60
C ASN A 151 15.49 -0.23 -12.45
N GLU A 152 15.08 -0.02 -11.22
CA GLU A 152 15.89 -0.27 -10.01
C GLU A 152 15.48 -1.54 -9.25
N VAL A 153 14.35 -2.13 -9.58
CA VAL A 153 13.79 -3.29 -8.87
C VAL A 153 13.55 -4.46 -9.81
N PRO A 154 13.79 -5.70 -9.38
CA PRO A 154 13.38 -6.88 -10.15
C PRO A 154 11.86 -6.90 -10.28
N ASN A 155 11.37 -7.10 -11.49
CA ASN A 155 9.93 -7.04 -11.78
C ASN A 155 9.51 -8.02 -12.87
N ILE A 156 8.23 -8.40 -12.85
CA ILE A 156 7.55 -9.23 -13.86
C ILE A 156 6.33 -8.47 -14.36
N PRO A 157 6.18 -8.26 -15.69
CA PRO A 157 4.99 -7.62 -16.25
C PRO A 157 3.71 -8.44 -16.01
N CYS A 158 2.61 -7.76 -15.69
CA CYS A 158 1.28 -8.35 -15.51
C CYS A 158 0.21 -7.34 -15.92
N LEU A 159 -0.37 -7.48 -17.10
CA LEU A 159 -1.30 -6.50 -17.68
C LEU A 159 -0.64 -5.10 -17.77
N ASP A 160 -1.30 -4.06 -17.25
CA ASP A 160 -0.74 -2.72 -17.07
C ASP A 160 -0.04 -2.52 -15.71
N LEU A 161 0.22 -3.64 -15.02
CA LEU A 161 0.86 -3.70 -13.72
C LEU A 161 2.25 -4.34 -13.80
N ALA A 162 2.99 -4.21 -12.70
CA ALA A 162 4.22 -4.93 -12.45
C ALA A 162 4.13 -5.70 -11.14
N VAL A 163 4.58 -6.95 -11.15
CA VAL A 163 4.88 -7.69 -9.93
C VAL A 163 6.25 -7.25 -9.44
N VAL A 164 6.33 -6.72 -8.25
CA VAL A 164 7.57 -6.44 -7.53
C VAL A 164 7.63 -7.27 -6.25
N PHE A 165 8.80 -7.33 -5.63
CA PHE A 165 9.04 -8.20 -4.49
C PHE A 165 9.29 -7.37 -3.23
N VAL A 166 8.68 -7.78 -2.12
CA VAL A 166 8.86 -7.14 -0.82
C VAL A 166 9.25 -8.18 0.22
N CYS A 167 10.22 -7.84 1.09
CA CYS A 167 10.53 -8.64 2.26
C CYS A 167 9.69 -8.14 3.43
N ALA A 168 8.89 -9.01 4.04
CA ALA A 168 8.20 -8.66 5.27
C ALA A 168 9.20 -8.60 6.44
N VAL A 169 9.16 -7.49 7.16
CA VAL A 169 9.82 -7.31 8.45
C VAL A 169 8.71 -7.30 9.50
N GLU A 170 8.44 -8.48 10.04
CA GLU A 170 7.44 -8.64 11.09
C GLU A 170 8.16 -8.57 12.45
N ASN A 171 7.73 -7.67 13.29
CA ASN A 171 8.16 -7.58 14.66
C ASN A 171 6.91 -7.41 15.55
N GLU A 172 6.74 -8.30 16.51
CA GLU A 172 5.58 -8.28 17.42
C GLU A 172 5.51 -7.01 18.26
N GLU A 173 6.67 -6.40 18.57
CA GLU A 173 6.77 -5.21 19.44
C GLU A 173 6.61 -3.90 18.63
N PHE A 174 7.08 -3.85 17.37
CA PHE A 174 7.23 -2.60 16.61
C PHE A 174 6.32 -2.50 15.37
N GLY A 175 5.53 -3.54 15.11
CA GLY A 175 4.61 -3.59 13.97
C GLY A 175 5.22 -4.18 12.69
N ASN A 176 4.42 -4.15 11.63
CA ASN A 176 4.75 -4.78 10.36
C ASN A 176 5.35 -3.75 9.39
N GLY A 177 6.57 -4.01 8.93
CA GLY A 177 7.23 -3.25 7.88
C GLY A 177 7.45 -4.08 6.62
N SER A 178 7.81 -3.42 5.53
CA SER A 178 8.25 -4.12 4.32
C SER A 178 9.44 -3.40 3.69
N ILE A 179 10.37 -4.18 3.17
CA ILE A 179 11.53 -3.69 2.42
C ILE A 179 11.32 -4.08 0.96
N LEU A 180 11.28 -3.09 0.07
CA LEU A 180 11.23 -3.34 -1.37
C LEU A 180 12.56 -3.97 -1.83
N VAL A 181 12.47 -5.12 -2.49
CA VAL A 181 13.64 -5.80 -3.04
C VAL A 181 14.15 -5.01 -4.25
N ARG A 182 15.42 -4.57 -4.19
CA ARG A 182 16.09 -3.86 -5.28
C ARG A 182 16.98 -4.80 -6.08
N GLU A 183 17.37 -4.38 -7.28
CA GLU A 183 18.32 -5.12 -8.12
C GLU A 183 19.67 -5.37 -7.41
N GLU A 184 20.09 -4.45 -6.55
CA GLU A 184 21.27 -4.62 -5.72
C GLU A 184 21.14 -5.79 -4.75
N HIS A 185 19.98 -5.93 -4.08
CA HIS A 185 19.69 -7.04 -3.19
C HIS A 185 19.70 -8.37 -3.95
N ARG A 186 19.05 -8.43 -5.12
CA ARG A 186 19.04 -9.62 -5.97
C ARG A 186 20.47 -10.04 -6.38
N LYS A 187 21.32 -9.07 -6.77
CA LYS A 187 22.71 -9.32 -7.12
C LYS A 187 23.53 -9.84 -5.93
N LEU A 188 23.34 -9.27 -4.74
CA LEU A 188 23.98 -9.73 -3.50
C LEU A 188 23.55 -11.16 -3.16
N TRP A 189 22.30 -11.50 -3.31
CA TRP A 189 21.76 -12.85 -3.10
C TRP A 189 22.14 -13.83 -4.23
N ARG A 190 22.65 -13.34 -5.35
CA ARG A 190 23.02 -14.13 -6.55
C ARG A 190 21.89 -14.99 -7.09
N VAL A 191 20.67 -14.46 -7.10
CA VAL A 191 19.46 -15.14 -7.58
C VAL A 191 18.91 -14.48 -8.83
N SER A 192 18.18 -15.26 -9.65
CA SER A 192 17.45 -14.71 -10.78
C SER A 192 16.13 -14.07 -10.32
N LYS A 193 15.51 -13.24 -11.17
CA LYS A 193 14.20 -12.67 -10.88
C LYS A 193 13.09 -13.73 -10.95
N GLU A 194 13.27 -14.76 -11.78
CA GLU A 194 12.37 -15.89 -11.90
C GLU A 194 12.32 -16.69 -10.60
N LEU A 195 13.49 -16.96 -10.00
CA LEU A 195 13.60 -17.66 -8.72
C LEU A 195 12.98 -16.82 -7.58
N LEU A 196 13.19 -15.49 -7.57
CA LEU A 196 12.50 -14.60 -6.63
C LEU A 196 10.99 -14.68 -6.78
N TYR A 197 10.49 -14.74 -8.03
CA TYR A 197 9.07 -14.82 -8.31
C TYR A 197 8.47 -16.16 -7.84
N GLU A 198 9.16 -17.26 -8.03
CA GLU A 198 8.73 -18.57 -7.54
C GLU A 198 8.53 -18.56 -6.02
N TYR A 199 9.54 -18.15 -5.24
CA TYR A 199 9.45 -18.05 -3.79
C TYR A 199 8.38 -17.05 -3.35
N ALA A 200 8.39 -15.84 -3.93
CA ALA A 200 7.44 -14.81 -3.57
C ALA A 200 6.00 -15.23 -3.81
N ARG A 201 5.75 -15.89 -4.94
CA ARG A 201 4.41 -16.38 -5.33
C ARG A 201 3.94 -17.47 -4.37
N GLU A 202 4.78 -18.45 -4.07
CA GLU A 202 4.47 -19.51 -3.11
C GLU A 202 4.17 -18.93 -1.71
N ASN A 203 5.06 -18.09 -1.20
CA ASN A 203 4.90 -17.47 0.12
C ASN A 203 3.63 -16.61 0.21
N THR A 204 3.35 -15.81 -0.83
CA THR A 204 2.16 -14.95 -0.86
C THR A 204 0.90 -15.79 -0.76
N PHE A 205 0.82 -16.89 -1.48
CA PHE A 205 -0.32 -17.79 -1.44
C PHE A 205 -0.45 -18.50 -0.08
N ARG A 206 0.66 -19.03 0.44
CA ARG A 206 0.69 -19.88 1.64
C ARG A 206 0.56 -19.08 2.95
N LEU A 207 1.25 -17.93 3.05
CA LEU A 207 1.39 -17.19 4.31
C LEU A 207 0.48 -15.97 4.41
N ARG A 208 -0.21 -15.62 3.31
CA ARG A 208 -1.17 -14.52 3.25
C ARG A 208 -2.47 -14.98 2.61
N PRO A 209 -3.24 -15.85 3.31
CA PRO A 209 -4.47 -16.42 2.77
C PRO A 209 -5.39 -15.34 2.23
N PHE A 210 -5.87 -15.54 1.01
CA PHE A 210 -6.79 -14.61 0.36
C PHE A 210 -8.20 -14.82 0.89
N GLU A 211 -8.95 -13.71 0.95
CA GLU A 211 -10.34 -13.66 1.35
C GLU A 211 -11.14 -12.91 0.28
N LEU A 212 -12.30 -13.46 -0.03
CA LEU A 212 -13.32 -12.79 -0.82
C LEU A 212 -14.51 -12.52 0.10
N LYS A 213 -14.79 -11.25 0.38
CA LYS A 213 -15.92 -10.82 1.22
C LYS A 213 -16.88 -9.97 0.41
N SER A 214 -18.18 -10.10 0.65
CA SER A 214 -19.13 -9.15 0.08
C SER A 214 -18.92 -7.77 0.73
N MET A 215 -19.27 -6.70 0.00
CA MET A 215 -19.23 -5.35 0.54
C MET A 215 -20.17 -5.23 1.76
N GLU A 216 -21.32 -5.93 1.74
CA GLU A 216 -22.25 -5.99 2.86
C GLU A 216 -21.58 -6.55 4.12
N GLU A 217 -20.85 -7.69 4.02
CA GLU A 217 -20.09 -8.28 5.15
C GLU A 217 -19.04 -7.34 5.73
N LEU A 218 -18.45 -6.48 4.90
CA LEU A 218 -17.37 -5.58 5.34
C LEU A 218 -17.87 -4.34 6.08
N ILE A 219 -19.07 -3.87 5.76
CA ILE A 219 -19.63 -2.63 6.30
C ILE A 219 -20.85 -2.86 7.19
N GLU A 220 -21.15 -4.13 7.51
CA GLU A 220 -22.33 -4.51 8.28
C GLU A 220 -22.51 -3.74 9.58
N ASP A 221 -21.41 -3.47 10.28
CA ASP A 221 -21.39 -2.75 11.54
C ASP A 221 -21.29 -1.21 11.39
N MET A 222 -21.15 -0.71 10.14
CA MET A 222 -20.84 0.70 9.87
C MET A 222 -21.98 1.47 9.23
N VAL A 223 -23.04 0.79 8.74
CA VAL A 223 -24.13 1.42 7.96
C VAL A 223 -25.49 1.21 8.59
N GLU A 224 -26.35 2.21 8.38
CA GLU A 224 -27.75 2.15 8.81
C GLU A 224 -28.55 1.11 7.99
N PRO A 225 -29.65 0.55 8.55
CA PRO A 225 -30.44 -0.52 7.92
C PRO A 225 -30.97 -0.18 6.51
N GLU A 226 -31.22 1.10 6.24
CA GLU A 226 -31.72 1.56 4.94
C GLU A 226 -30.64 1.53 3.85
N GLU A 227 -29.40 1.83 4.22
CA GLU A 227 -28.25 1.77 3.32
C GLU A 227 -27.84 0.33 3.03
N LYS A 228 -28.00 -0.60 4.00
CA LYS A 228 -27.78 -2.04 3.80
C LYS A 228 -28.64 -2.61 2.67
N LYS A 229 -29.86 -2.10 2.50
CA LYS A 229 -30.76 -2.58 1.44
C LYS A 229 -30.27 -2.22 0.04
N LEU A 230 -29.63 -1.05 -0.11
CA LEU A 230 -29.04 -0.62 -1.37
C LEU A 230 -27.79 -1.43 -1.77
N LEU A 231 -27.01 -1.86 -0.78
CA LEU A 231 -25.82 -2.70 -1.01
C LEU A 231 -26.18 -4.10 -1.52
N LYS A 232 -27.35 -4.61 -1.16
CA LYS A 232 -27.85 -5.89 -1.66
C LYS A 232 -28.26 -5.85 -3.14
N GLU A 233 -28.56 -4.67 -3.65
CA GLU A 233 -28.99 -4.51 -5.06
C GLU A 233 -27.83 -4.58 -6.05
N ILE A 234 -26.58 -4.31 -5.58
CA ILE A 234 -25.38 -4.40 -6.42
C ILE A 234 -24.34 -5.22 -5.65
N PRO A 235 -24.33 -6.55 -5.82
CA PRO A 235 -23.39 -7.41 -5.13
C PRO A 235 -21.96 -7.12 -5.60
N MET A 236 -21.22 -6.41 -4.76
CA MET A 236 -19.78 -6.21 -4.92
C MET A 236 -19.03 -7.00 -3.89
N TYR A 237 -17.89 -7.51 -4.31
CA TYR A 237 -17.01 -8.31 -3.48
C TYR A 237 -15.63 -7.69 -3.43
N VAL A 238 -15.00 -7.75 -2.27
CA VAL A 238 -13.62 -7.29 -2.06
C VAL A 238 -12.72 -8.50 -1.95
N LEU A 239 -11.78 -8.60 -2.89
CA LEU A 239 -10.69 -9.57 -2.84
C LEU A 239 -9.47 -8.94 -2.19
N SER A 240 -9.04 -9.49 -1.08
CA SER A 240 -7.81 -9.11 -0.38
C SER A 240 -7.19 -10.33 0.32
N ASN A 241 -6.25 -10.12 1.20
CA ASN A 241 -5.77 -11.15 2.12
C ASN A 241 -6.14 -10.82 3.57
N GLN A 242 -6.02 -11.80 4.47
CA GLN A 242 -6.38 -11.64 5.89
C GLN A 242 -5.64 -10.49 6.59
N LYS A 243 -4.41 -10.17 6.15
CA LYS A 243 -3.62 -9.06 6.69
C LYS A 243 -3.99 -7.70 6.09
N ARG A 244 -4.80 -7.65 5.05
CA ARG A 244 -5.16 -6.43 4.30
C ARG A 244 -3.94 -5.65 3.81
N VAL A 245 -2.85 -6.34 3.45
CA VAL A 245 -1.60 -5.73 2.98
C VAL A 245 -1.18 -6.39 1.67
N PHE A 246 -1.16 -5.61 0.59
CA PHE A 246 -0.82 -6.05 -0.77
C PHE A 246 -1.71 -7.18 -1.30
N GLY A 247 -2.99 -7.18 -0.90
CA GLY A 247 -3.96 -8.22 -1.25
C GLY A 247 -4.37 -8.23 -2.72
N ALA A 248 -4.16 -7.14 -3.46
CA ALA A 248 -4.33 -7.11 -4.92
C ALA A 248 -3.47 -8.19 -5.63
N ALA A 249 -2.40 -8.70 -4.99
CA ALA A 249 -1.62 -9.83 -5.48
C ALA A 249 -2.44 -11.11 -5.69
N GLY A 250 -3.68 -11.18 -5.19
CA GLY A 250 -4.66 -12.23 -5.51
C GLY A 250 -4.90 -12.41 -7.00
N LEU A 251 -4.76 -11.33 -7.79
CA LEU A 251 -4.88 -11.35 -9.24
C LEU A 251 -3.83 -12.24 -9.95
N LEU A 252 -2.73 -12.58 -9.28
CA LEU A 252 -1.68 -13.45 -9.81
C LEU A 252 -2.03 -14.94 -9.78
N TYR A 253 -3.17 -15.32 -9.17
CA TYR A 253 -3.53 -16.72 -8.94
C TYR A 253 -4.84 -17.05 -9.61
N ASP A 254 -4.75 -17.78 -10.73
CA ASP A 254 -5.92 -18.26 -11.46
C ASP A 254 -6.90 -19.03 -10.56
N ARG A 255 -6.38 -19.82 -9.61
CA ARG A 255 -7.22 -20.53 -8.64
C ARG A 255 -8.10 -19.56 -7.82
N ILE A 256 -7.54 -18.43 -7.38
CA ILE A 256 -8.30 -17.44 -6.58
C ILE A 256 -9.39 -16.79 -7.44
N LEU A 257 -9.07 -16.44 -8.69
CA LEU A 257 -10.05 -15.87 -9.62
C LEU A 257 -11.11 -16.90 -10.02
N SER A 258 -10.73 -18.15 -10.22
CA SER A 258 -11.65 -19.25 -10.51
C SER A 258 -12.60 -19.50 -9.33
N ASP A 259 -12.08 -19.57 -8.10
CA ASP A 259 -12.89 -19.75 -6.88
C ASP A 259 -13.84 -18.54 -6.71
N ALA A 260 -13.38 -17.31 -7.01
CA ALA A 260 -14.24 -16.13 -7.04
C ALA A 260 -15.37 -16.28 -8.06
N GLY A 261 -15.06 -16.66 -9.29
CA GLY A 261 -16.06 -16.91 -10.34
C GLY A 261 -17.08 -17.98 -9.97
N VAL A 262 -16.66 -19.03 -9.26
CA VAL A 262 -17.60 -20.02 -8.71
C VAL A 262 -18.54 -19.41 -7.68
N ARG A 263 -18.01 -18.58 -6.76
CA ARG A 263 -18.81 -17.93 -5.72
C ARG A 263 -19.78 -16.89 -6.28
N LEU A 264 -19.36 -16.13 -7.30
CA LEU A 264 -20.17 -15.14 -7.99
C LEU A 264 -21.17 -15.78 -8.97
N GLU A 265 -20.97 -17.03 -9.34
CA GLU A 265 -21.72 -17.79 -10.36
C GLU A 265 -21.71 -17.16 -11.77
N ASP A 266 -20.80 -16.19 -12.02
CA ASP A 266 -20.73 -15.36 -13.22
C ASP A 266 -19.28 -15.04 -13.64
N ASP A 267 -19.11 -14.59 -14.87
CA ASP A 267 -17.95 -13.80 -15.26
C ASP A 267 -17.98 -12.49 -14.48
N PHE A 268 -16.87 -11.79 -14.33
CA PHE A 268 -16.85 -10.59 -13.50
C PHE A 268 -15.84 -9.56 -13.92
N TYR A 269 -16.17 -8.31 -13.65
CA TYR A 269 -15.22 -7.20 -13.73
C TYR A 269 -14.39 -7.09 -12.46
N VAL A 270 -13.14 -6.65 -12.63
CA VAL A 270 -12.21 -6.33 -11.53
C VAL A 270 -11.87 -4.86 -11.60
N LEU A 271 -12.11 -4.16 -10.50
CA LEU A 271 -11.78 -2.74 -10.30
C LEU A 271 -10.55 -2.64 -9.40
N PRO A 272 -9.34 -2.45 -9.97
CA PRO A 272 -8.08 -2.51 -9.23
C PRO A 272 -7.70 -1.15 -8.64
N SER A 273 -8.48 -0.65 -7.72
CA SER A 273 -8.28 0.67 -7.13
C SER A 273 -7.05 0.76 -6.21
N SER A 274 -6.76 -0.26 -5.42
CA SER A 274 -5.68 -0.23 -4.43
C SER A 274 -4.69 -1.39 -4.57
N VAL A 275 -3.44 -1.17 -4.19
CA VAL A 275 -2.43 -2.25 -4.03
C VAL A 275 -2.84 -3.26 -2.94
N HIS A 276 -3.75 -2.87 -2.05
CA HIS A 276 -4.18 -3.68 -0.90
C HIS A 276 -5.37 -4.58 -1.20
N GLU A 277 -6.22 -4.19 -2.14
CA GLU A 277 -7.45 -4.91 -2.47
C GLU A 277 -7.97 -4.55 -3.85
N VAL A 278 -8.81 -5.41 -4.40
CA VAL A 278 -9.55 -5.15 -5.64
C VAL A 278 -11.02 -5.47 -5.43
N ILE A 279 -11.90 -4.76 -6.17
CA ILE A 279 -13.34 -4.97 -6.12
C ILE A 279 -13.75 -5.84 -7.30
N LEU A 280 -14.57 -6.86 -7.04
CA LEU A 280 -15.14 -7.73 -8.07
C LEU A 280 -16.63 -7.43 -8.21
N VAL A 281 -17.09 -7.26 -9.46
CA VAL A 281 -18.48 -6.96 -9.80
C VAL A 281 -18.96 -8.00 -10.82
N PRO A 282 -19.97 -8.83 -10.52
CA PRO A 282 -20.53 -9.80 -11.46
C PRO A 282 -21.05 -9.13 -12.73
N ASP A 283 -20.89 -9.77 -13.90
CA ASP A 283 -21.30 -9.23 -15.20
C ASP A 283 -22.79 -8.86 -15.25
N HIS A 284 -23.66 -9.72 -14.72
CA HIS A 284 -25.11 -9.52 -14.81
C HIS A 284 -25.63 -8.29 -14.03
N VAL A 285 -24.83 -7.73 -13.12
CA VAL A 285 -25.17 -6.50 -12.36
C VAL A 285 -24.25 -5.34 -12.69
N ALA A 286 -23.16 -5.58 -13.40
CA ALA A 286 -22.24 -4.55 -13.83
C ALA A 286 -22.95 -3.58 -14.79
N GLY A 287 -22.66 -2.30 -14.64
CA GLY A 287 -23.05 -1.30 -15.63
C GLY A 287 -22.18 -1.40 -16.90
N SER A 288 -22.23 -0.39 -17.73
CA SER A 288 -21.31 -0.32 -18.88
C SER A 288 -19.85 -0.17 -18.42
N GLU A 289 -18.90 -0.66 -19.23
CA GLU A 289 -17.45 -0.45 -18.98
C GLU A 289 -17.11 1.02 -18.72
N LYS A 290 -17.79 1.94 -19.40
CA LYS A 290 -17.60 3.37 -19.21
C LYS A 290 -17.98 3.82 -17.80
N GLU A 291 -19.07 3.30 -17.27
CA GLU A 291 -19.51 3.60 -15.89
C GLU A 291 -18.55 3.02 -14.88
N LEU A 292 -18.06 1.79 -15.09
CA LEU A 292 -17.05 1.16 -14.24
C LEU A 292 -15.72 1.94 -14.24
N ARG A 293 -15.27 2.41 -15.42
CA ARG A 293 -14.07 3.26 -15.52
C ARG A 293 -14.24 4.59 -14.78
N THR A 294 -15.42 5.21 -14.92
CA THR A 294 -15.72 6.45 -14.18
C THR A 294 -15.67 6.21 -12.68
N MET A 295 -16.22 5.09 -12.22
CA MET A 295 -16.20 4.70 -10.81
C MET A 295 -14.77 4.49 -10.30
N VAL A 296 -13.92 3.75 -11.03
CA VAL A 296 -12.50 3.55 -10.66
C VAL A 296 -11.80 4.89 -10.54
N HIS A 297 -11.98 5.77 -11.52
CA HIS A 297 -11.37 7.09 -11.52
C HIS A 297 -11.81 7.93 -10.31
N GLU A 298 -13.10 8.00 -10.01
CA GLU A 298 -13.61 8.74 -8.85
C GLU A 298 -13.09 8.18 -7.53
N VAL A 299 -13.12 6.85 -7.35
CA VAL A 299 -12.62 6.20 -6.13
C VAL A 299 -11.13 6.47 -5.95
N ASN A 300 -10.32 6.29 -7.00
CA ASN A 300 -8.88 6.52 -6.95
C ASN A 300 -8.55 7.97 -6.56
N HIS A 301 -9.31 8.95 -7.04
CA HIS A 301 -9.02 10.37 -6.77
C HIS A 301 -9.64 10.92 -5.48
N THR A 302 -10.55 10.17 -4.85
CA THR A 302 -11.26 10.67 -3.65
C THR A 302 -11.07 9.82 -2.41
N GLN A 303 -10.72 8.53 -2.54
CA GLN A 303 -10.70 7.57 -1.45
C GLN A 303 -9.38 6.81 -1.29
N VAL A 304 -8.53 6.78 -2.32
CA VAL A 304 -7.27 6.03 -2.31
C VAL A 304 -6.10 6.98 -2.19
N GLU A 305 -5.16 6.68 -1.30
CA GLU A 305 -3.93 7.47 -1.22
C GLU A 305 -3.12 7.30 -2.52
N PRO A 306 -2.52 8.38 -3.05
CA PRO A 306 -1.83 8.34 -4.35
C PRO A 306 -0.77 7.24 -4.49
N GLU A 307 -0.05 6.92 -3.42
CA GLU A 307 0.92 5.83 -3.41
C GLU A 307 0.30 4.43 -3.35
N GLU A 308 -1.01 4.32 -3.12
CA GLU A 308 -1.73 3.06 -3.06
C GLU A 308 -2.53 2.77 -4.32
N ILE A 309 -2.74 3.75 -5.20
CA ILE A 309 -3.46 3.57 -6.47
C ILE A 309 -2.78 2.47 -7.29
N LEU A 310 -3.58 1.47 -7.69
CA LEU A 310 -3.08 0.34 -8.45
C LEU A 310 -3.23 0.56 -9.96
N SER A 311 -4.44 0.84 -10.45
CA SER A 311 -4.68 1.14 -11.87
C SER A 311 -5.96 1.95 -12.06
N GLU A 312 -6.02 2.69 -13.19
CA GLU A 312 -7.23 3.34 -13.71
C GLU A 312 -7.99 2.43 -14.69
N SER A 313 -7.44 1.26 -15.02
CA SER A 313 -8.06 0.30 -15.93
C SER A 313 -9.15 -0.50 -15.24
N VAL A 314 -10.08 -1.02 -16.03
CA VAL A 314 -11.04 -2.04 -15.61
C VAL A 314 -10.60 -3.35 -16.24
N TYR A 315 -10.59 -4.45 -15.48
CA TYR A 315 -10.31 -5.77 -16.01
C TYR A 315 -11.56 -6.61 -16.05
N HIS A 316 -11.57 -7.63 -16.91
CA HIS A 316 -12.62 -8.63 -17.01
C HIS A 316 -12.05 -10.03 -16.89
N TYR A 317 -12.66 -10.87 -16.07
CA TYR A 317 -12.32 -12.29 -15.93
C TYR A 317 -13.35 -13.16 -16.62
N ASP A 318 -12.91 -13.90 -17.64
CA ASP A 318 -13.69 -14.90 -18.36
C ASP A 318 -13.49 -16.26 -17.67
N ARG A 319 -14.52 -16.80 -17.04
CA ARG A 319 -14.49 -18.07 -16.30
C ARG A 319 -14.22 -19.28 -17.20
N LYS A 320 -14.68 -19.23 -18.45
CA LYS A 320 -14.52 -20.36 -19.39
C LYS A 320 -13.12 -20.44 -19.92
N LYS A 321 -12.49 -19.29 -20.13
CA LYS A 321 -11.11 -19.18 -20.61
C LYS A 321 -10.07 -19.17 -19.50
N HIS A 322 -10.51 -19.01 -18.24
CA HIS A 322 -9.63 -18.78 -17.10
C HIS A 322 -8.64 -17.66 -17.36
N SER A 323 -9.12 -16.53 -17.88
CA SER A 323 -8.25 -15.43 -18.30
C SER A 323 -8.74 -14.07 -17.81
N LEU A 324 -7.81 -13.28 -17.28
CA LEU A 324 -8.00 -11.89 -16.91
C LEU A 324 -7.45 -11.00 -18.02
N SER A 325 -8.22 -10.03 -18.48
CA SER A 325 -7.82 -9.08 -19.53
C SER A 325 -8.25 -7.66 -19.19
N ILE A 326 -7.57 -6.66 -19.78
CA ILE A 326 -8.01 -5.27 -19.70
C ILE A 326 -9.17 -5.08 -20.67
N CYS A 327 -10.23 -4.37 -20.23
CA CYS A 327 -11.37 -4.00 -21.06
C CYS A 327 -11.03 -2.83 -22.00
#